data_1a0faa9b5f87cdc2ae1872eced761b11
#
_entry.id   1a0faa9b5f87cdc2ae1872eced761b11
#
_cell.length_a   1.000
_cell.length_b   1.000
_cell.length_c   1.000
_cell.angle_alpha   90.00
_cell.angle_beta   90.00
_cell.angle_gamma   90.00
#
_symmetry.space_group_name_H-M   'P 1'
#
loop_
_entity.id
_entity.type
_entity.pdbx_description
1 polymer ?
#
loop_
_entity_poly.entity_id
_entity_poly.type
_entity_poly.pdbx_seq_one_letter_code
_entity_poly.pdbx_strand_id
1 'polypeptide(L)'
;EFLVFLKKRLLLIKELLSERGSIYLHIDYKIGHYVKVLMDDIFGIKNFRTDITRIKCNPKNFKRLGYGNVKDLILFYTKGSNAIWNEPRLQYSENDLKKLFPKIDKSGRRYTTVPIHAPGETIKGNSSKPFKGILPPEGRHWRTDVDIMEKWDEQGLIEWSSTGNPRKKIFSDEKDGKRVQDIWEFKDPQYPIYPTEKNYDMIELIVKTSSDKDSIVLD
;
A
#
# COMPACT_ATOMS: atom_id res chain seq x y z
N GLU A 1 -28.62 1.82 -21.11
CA GLU A 1 -29.42 1.04 -20.15
C GLU A 1 -28.62 0.67 -18.89
N PHE A 2 -27.46 0.00 -18.98
CA PHE A 2 -26.65 -0.45 -17.83
C PHE A 2 -26.29 0.68 -16.87
N LEU A 3 -25.79 1.83 -17.34
CA LEU A 3 -25.42 2.96 -16.47
C LEU A 3 -26.61 3.54 -15.72
N VAL A 4 -27.79 3.59 -16.34
CA VAL A 4 -29.03 4.05 -15.70
C VAL A 4 -29.47 3.06 -14.60
N PHE A 5 -29.37 1.77 -14.89
CA PHE A 5 -29.63 0.72 -13.91
C PHE A 5 -28.68 0.81 -12.71
N LEU A 6 -27.38 0.99 -12.97
CA LEU A 6 -26.36 1.09 -11.94
C LEU A 6 -26.53 2.38 -11.11
N LYS A 7 -26.83 3.52 -11.76
CA LYS A 7 -27.06 4.81 -11.09
C LYS A 7 -28.10 4.71 -9.97
N LYS A 8 -29.24 4.11 -10.27
CA LYS A 8 -30.33 3.95 -9.29
C LYS A 8 -29.87 3.18 -8.04
N ARG A 9 -29.08 2.13 -8.22
CA ARG A 9 -28.56 1.31 -7.11
C ARG A 9 -27.49 2.03 -6.31
N LEU A 10 -26.58 2.71 -6.98
CA LEU A 10 -25.53 3.48 -6.33
C LEU A 10 -26.10 4.62 -5.47
N LEU A 11 -27.19 5.25 -5.90
CA LEU A 11 -27.89 6.25 -5.09
C LEU A 11 -28.45 5.64 -3.80
N LEU A 12 -29.10 4.49 -3.88
CA LEU A 12 -29.62 3.77 -2.70
C LEU A 12 -28.47 3.30 -1.79
N ILE A 13 -27.40 2.76 -2.36
CA ILE A 13 -26.21 2.35 -1.59
C ILE A 13 -25.63 3.55 -0.84
N LYS A 14 -25.53 4.72 -1.48
CA LYS A 14 -25.04 5.93 -0.82
C LYS A 14 -25.89 6.33 0.40
N GLU A 15 -27.22 6.19 0.30
CA GLU A 15 -28.12 6.46 1.44
C GLU A 15 -27.91 5.48 2.59
N LEU A 16 -27.77 4.18 2.28
CA LEU A 16 -27.52 3.13 3.26
C LEU A 16 -26.13 3.18 3.90
N LEU A 17 -25.14 3.71 3.17
CA LEU A 17 -23.78 3.76 3.64
C LEU A 17 -23.64 4.70 4.85
N SER A 18 -23.04 4.22 5.93
CA SER A 18 -22.75 5.05 7.11
C SER A 18 -21.77 6.18 6.78
N GLU A 19 -21.70 7.22 7.60
CA GLU A 19 -20.75 8.33 7.42
C GLU A 19 -19.27 7.88 7.44
N ARG A 20 -18.98 6.75 8.07
CA ARG A 20 -17.66 6.11 8.09
C ARG A 20 -17.52 4.99 7.05
N GLY A 21 -18.53 4.79 6.22
CA GLY A 21 -18.60 3.69 5.27
C GLY A 21 -17.78 3.91 4.01
N SER A 22 -17.45 2.81 3.37
CA SER A 22 -16.69 2.71 2.12
C SER A 22 -17.43 1.87 1.10
N ILE A 23 -17.20 2.14 -0.18
CA ILE A 23 -17.71 1.33 -1.30
C ILE A 23 -16.57 0.95 -2.23
N TYR A 24 -16.52 -0.32 -2.60
CA TYR A 24 -15.63 -0.87 -3.62
C TYR A 24 -16.48 -1.38 -4.78
N LEU A 25 -16.37 -0.75 -5.93
CA LEU A 25 -17.10 -1.17 -7.12
C LEU A 25 -16.17 -1.88 -8.08
N HIS A 26 -16.33 -3.19 -8.21
CA HIS A 26 -15.59 -4.00 -9.17
C HIS A 26 -16.28 -3.98 -10.52
N ILE A 27 -15.54 -3.60 -11.57
CA ILE A 27 -16.11 -3.39 -12.91
C ILE A 27 -15.13 -3.77 -14.03
N ASP A 28 -15.67 -4.23 -15.15
CA ASP A 28 -14.89 -4.51 -16.36
C ASP A 28 -14.29 -3.23 -16.96
N TYR A 29 -13.11 -3.36 -17.53
CA TYR A 29 -12.35 -2.25 -18.11
C TYR A 29 -13.10 -1.49 -19.22
N LYS A 30 -14.03 -2.14 -19.94
CA LYS A 30 -14.73 -1.53 -21.09
C LYS A 30 -15.65 -0.39 -20.66
N ILE A 31 -16.25 -0.51 -19.47
CA ILE A 31 -17.22 0.46 -18.96
C ILE A 31 -16.73 1.21 -17.73
N GLY A 32 -15.61 0.78 -17.14
CA GLY A 32 -15.08 1.30 -15.87
C GLY A 32 -14.93 2.82 -15.84
N HIS A 33 -14.48 3.43 -16.95
CA HIS A 33 -14.31 4.89 -17.02
C HIS A 33 -15.64 5.65 -16.94
N TYR A 34 -16.70 5.15 -17.58
CA TYR A 34 -18.04 5.74 -17.48
C TYR A 34 -18.61 5.57 -16.06
N VAL A 35 -18.35 4.44 -15.45
CA VAL A 35 -18.76 4.17 -14.06
C VAL A 35 -18.01 5.06 -13.09
N LYS A 36 -16.70 5.34 -13.33
CA LYS A 36 -15.93 6.30 -12.53
C LYS A 36 -16.57 7.69 -12.54
N VAL A 37 -16.94 8.21 -13.71
CA VAL A 37 -17.60 9.52 -13.83
C VAL A 37 -18.96 9.52 -13.12
N LEU A 38 -19.72 8.43 -13.24
CA LEU A 38 -20.98 8.26 -12.54
C LEU A 38 -20.82 8.25 -11.02
N MET A 39 -19.79 7.59 -10.51
CA MET A 39 -19.48 7.57 -9.07
C MET A 39 -18.99 8.92 -8.56
N ASP A 40 -18.25 9.69 -9.36
CA ASP A 40 -17.86 11.06 -9.02
C ASP A 40 -19.10 11.97 -8.86
N ASP A 41 -20.11 11.83 -9.73
CA ASP A 41 -21.38 12.56 -9.65
C ASP A 41 -22.16 12.18 -8.37
N ILE A 42 -22.17 10.90 -8.02
CA ILE A 42 -22.94 10.40 -6.88
C ILE A 42 -22.23 10.64 -5.55
N PHE A 43 -21.00 10.17 -5.40
CA PHE A 43 -20.24 10.18 -4.13
C PHE A 43 -19.40 11.46 -3.95
N GLY A 44 -19.13 12.17 -5.04
CA GLY A 44 -18.25 13.34 -5.07
C GLY A 44 -16.79 12.97 -5.30
N ILE A 45 -16.12 13.72 -6.18
CA ILE A 45 -14.70 13.49 -6.53
C ILE A 45 -13.76 13.55 -5.32
N LYS A 46 -14.08 14.35 -4.30
CA LYS A 46 -13.32 14.45 -3.05
C LYS A 46 -13.30 13.16 -2.22
N ASN A 47 -14.27 12.30 -2.45
CA ASN A 47 -14.44 11.02 -1.76
C ASN A 47 -13.85 9.85 -2.54
N PHE A 48 -13.36 10.08 -3.74
CA PHE A 48 -12.57 9.12 -4.48
C PHE A 48 -11.23 8.89 -3.78
N ARG A 49 -10.88 7.64 -3.54
CA ARG A 49 -9.63 7.26 -2.85
C ARG A 49 -8.60 6.74 -3.84
N THR A 50 -8.97 5.75 -4.64
CA THR A 50 -8.14 5.22 -5.71
C THR A 50 -8.94 4.35 -6.67
N ASP A 51 -8.39 4.11 -7.83
CA ASP A 51 -8.73 2.99 -8.71
C ASP A 51 -7.68 1.89 -8.55
N ILE A 52 -8.16 0.69 -8.26
CA ILE A 52 -7.31 -0.48 -8.05
C ILE A 52 -7.34 -1.31 -9.33
N THR A 53 -6.17 -1.56 -9.90
CA THR A 53 -6.01 -2.50 -11.00
C THR A 53 -5.88 -3.91 -10.45
N ARG A 54 -6.91 -4.74 -10.67
CA ARG A 54 -6.87 -6.16 -10.30
C ARG A 54 -6.40 -7.02 -11.46
N ILE A 55 -5.35 -7.78 -11.28
CA ILE A 55 -4.92 -8.85 -12.22
C ILE A 55 -5.78 -10.08 -11.96
N LYS A 56 -6.70 -10.37 -12.88
CA LYS A 56 -7.71 -11.44 -12.73
C LYS A 56 -7.31 -12.80 -13.29
N CYS A 57 -6.38 -12.83 -14.23
CA CYS A 57 -5.98 -14.06 -14.91
C CYS A 57 -4.54 -13.98 -15.44
N ASN A 58 -4.01 -15.14 -15.84
CA ASN A 58 -2.73 -15.20 -16.55
C ASN A 58 -2.81 -14.56 -17.93
N PRO A 59 -1.68 -14.12 -18.52
CA PRO A 59 -1.61 -13.66 -19.90
C PRO A 59 -2.19 -14.69 -20.89
N LYS A 60 -2.91 -14.20 -21.90
CA LYS A 60 -3.55 -15.02 -22.92
C LYS A 60 -2.83 -14.87 -24.26
N ASN A 61 -2.44 -15.99 -24.88
CA ASN A 61 -1.68 -16.05 -26.13
C ASN A 61 -2.59 -16.34 -27.33
N PHE A 62 -3.48 -15.41 -27.69
CA PHE A 62 -4.24 -15.52 -28.93
C PHE A 62 -4.11 -14.24 -29.76
N LYS A 63 -4.18 -14.40 -31.10
CA LYS A 63 -4.10 -13.25 -32.01
C LYS A 63 -5.31 -12.34 -31.85
N ARG A 64 -5.07 -11.04 -31.70
CA ARG A 64 -6.08 -10.00 -31.71
C ARG A 64 -5.45 -8.64 -32.07
N LEU A 65 -6.28 -7.71 -32.45
CA LEU A 65 -5.87 -6.31 -32.54
C LEU A 65 -5.92 -5.68 -31.17
N GLY A 66 -4.74 -5.39 -30.60
CA GLY A 66 -4.59 -4.78 -29.28
C GLY A 66 -3.96 -5.69 -28.22
N TYR A 67 -3.71 -5.13 -27.05
CA TYR A 67 -3.08 -5.83 -25.92
C TYR A 67 -4.04 -6.81 -25.22
N GLY A 68 -3.47 -7.87 -24.62
CA GLY A 68 -4.22 -8.83 -23.80
C GLY A 68 -4.86 -8.19 -22.58
N ASN A 69 -6.18 -8.34 -22.41
CA ASN A 69 -6.83 -7.88 -21.18
C ASN A 69 -6.71 -8.93 -20.08
N VAL A 70 -5.95 -8.61 -19.05
CA VAL A 70 -5.73 -9.47 -17.85
C VAL A 70 -6.22 -8.79 -16.59
N LYS A 71 -6.82 -7.59 -16.71
CA LYS A 71 -7.21 -6.77 -15.56
C LYS A 71 -8.70 -6.43 -15.53
N ASP A 72 -9.18 -6.13 -14.33
CA ASP A 72 -10.40 -5.38 -14.06
C ASP A 72 -10.07 -4.15 -13.22
N LEU A 73 -11.05 -3.26 -13.05
CA LEU A 73 -10.96 -2.10 -12.18
C LEU A 73 -11.80 -2.33 -10.92
N ILE A 74 -11.29 -1.84 -9.79
CA ILE A 74 -12.06 -1.70 -8.55
C ILE A 74 -11.98 -0.23 -8.16
N LEU A 75 -13.12 0.47 -8.16
CA LEU A 75 -13.21 1.87 -7.81
C LEU A 75 -13.51 1.97 -6.31
N PHE A 76 -12.63 2.62 -5.58
CA PHE A 76 -12.74 2.79 -4.13
C PHE A 76 -13.14 4.22 -3.77
N TYR A 77 -14.29 4.34 -3.08
CA TYR A 77 -14.80 5.60 -2.53
C TYR A 77 -15.16 5.44 -1.06
N THR A 78 -15.16 6.56 -0.36
CA THR A 78 -15.71 6.66 0.99
C THR A 78 -16.92 7.59 0.99
N LYS A 79 -17.81 7.48 1.98
CA LYS A 79 -18.91 8.45 2.10
C LYS A 79 -18.42 9.81 2.53
N GLY A 80 -17.47 9.85 3.45
CA GLY A 80 -16.87 11.08 3.98
C GLY A 80 -15.36 10.96 4.22
N SER A 81 -14.79 11.97 4.85
CA SER A 81 -13.36 12.02 5.17
C SER A 81 -12.95 11.16 6.36
N ASN A 82 -13.88 10.76 7.23
CA ASN A 82 -13.61 9.99 8.44
C ASN A 82 -13.99 8.50 8.28
N ALA A 83 -13.70 7.93 7.13
CA ALA A 83 -13.97 6.53 6.84
C ALA A 83 -13.09 5.59 7.67
N ILE A 84 -13.59 4.37 7.92
CA ILE A 84 -12.79 3.30 8.53
C ILE A 84 -11.68 2.93 7.56
N TRP A 85 -10.43 2.97 8.04
CA TRP A 85 -9.24 2.58 7.30
C TRP A 85 -8.26 1.85 8.20
N ASN A 86 -8.29 0.53 8.14
CA ASN A 86 -7.31 -0.33 8.79
C ASN A 86 -6.21 -0.61 7.77
N GLU A 87 -5.03 0.02 7.91
CA GLU A 87 -3.98 -0.02 6.89
C GLU A 87 -3.61 -1.48 6.53
N PRO A 88 -3.91 -1.94 5.31
CA PRO A 88 -3.68 -3.32 4.95
C PRO A 88 -2.19 -3.59 4.70
N ARG A 89 -1.70 -4.71 5.23
CA ARG A 89 -0.32 -5.18 5.04
C ARG A 89 -0.29 -6.62 4.59
N LEU A 90 0.57 -6.91 3.64
CA LEU A 90 0.86 -8.27 3.19
C LEU A 90 2.18 -8.72 3.81
N GLN A 91 2.22 -9.95 4.27
CA GLN A 91 3.46 -10.55 4.74
C GLN A 91 4.50 -10.57 3.62
N TYR A 92 5.77 -10.42 3.99
CA TYR A 92 6.87 -10.49 3.03
C TYR A 92 6.98 -11.93 2.49
N SER A 93 6.93 -12.07 1.17
CA SER A 93 7.34 -13.31 0.51
C SER A 93 8.87 -13.49 0.63
N GLU A 94 9.35 -14.71 0.41
CA GLU A 94 10.79 -15.00 0.33
C GLU A 94 11.53 -14.06 -0.66
N ASN A 95 10.87 -13.74 -1.77
CA ASN A 95 11.39 -12.86 -2.81
C ASN A 95 11.44 -11.39 -2.34
N ASP A 96 10.40 -10.95 -1.62
CA ASP A 96 10.37 -9.64 -0.98
C ASP A 96 11.51 -9.51 0.05
N LEU A 97 11.69 -10.52 0.90
CA LEU A 97 12.76 -10.55 1.90
C LEU A 97 14.14 -10.44 1.27
N LYS A 98 14.40 -11.20 0.20
CA LYS A 98 15.69 -11.14 -0.54
C LYS A 98 15.91 -9.78 -1.18
N LYS A 99 14.88 -9.17 -1.73
CA LYS A 99 14.97 -7.89 -2.45
C LYS A 99 15.06 -6.68 -1.52
N LEU A 100 14.23 -6.64 -0.48
CA LEU A 100 14.10 -5.49 0.42
C LEU A 100 15.11 -5.53 1.59
N PHE A 101 15.46 -6.73 2.03
CA PHE A 101 16.40 -6.99 3.13
C PHE A 101 17.52 -7.93 2.68
N PRO A 102 18.39 -7.46 1.77
CA PRO A 102 19.39 -8.32 1.11
C PRO A 102 20.52 -8.79 2.02
N LYS A 103 20.70 -8.13 3.17
CA LYS A 103 21.79 -8.44 4.11
C LYS A 103 21.31 -9.38 5.21
N ILE A 104 22.24 -10.16 5.74
CA ILE A 104 22.00 -11.06 6.87
C ILE A 104 23.06 -10.74 7.93
N ASP A 105 22.65 -10.56 9.17
CA ASP A 105 23.54 -10.34 10.29
C ASP A 105 24.11 -11.65 10.85
N LYS A 106 24.95 -11.54 11.89
CA LYS A 106 25.58 -12.69 12.55
C LYS A 106 24.58 -13.64 13.25
N SER A 107 23.37 -13.17 13.55
CA SER A 107 22.30 -13.95 14.15
C SER A 107 21.36 -14.60 13.13
N GLY A 108 21.59 -14.38 11.83
CA GLY A 108 20.77 -14.89 10.74
C GLY A 108 19.56 -14.01 10.40
N ARG A 109 19.42 -12.83 11.03
CA ARG A 109 18.32 -11.89 10.77
C ARG A 109 18.59 -11.11 9.48
N ARG A 110 17.53 -11.00 8.64
CA ARG A 110 17.61 -10.18 7.42
C ARG A 110 17.40 -8.71 7.71
N TYR A 111 18.23 -7.86 7.10
CA TYR A 111 18.14 -6.41 7.26
C TYR A 111 18.48 -5.67 5.98
N THR A 112 18.09 -4.41 5.96
CA THR A 112 18.57 -3.38 5.02
C THR A 112 19.17 -2.22 5.81
N THR A 113 19.78 -1.27 5.11
CA THR A 113 20.32 -0.06 5.77
C THR A 113 19.74 1.20 5.15
N VAL A 114 19.42 2.19 5.98
CA VAL A 114 18.93 3.50 5.56
C VAL A 114 19.91 4.60 5.97
N PRO A 115 20.08 5.67 5.17
CA PRO A 115 20.88 6.82 5.55
C PRO A 115 20.31 7.48 6.80
N ILE A 116 21.19 7.87 7.73
CA ILE A 116 20.80 8.60 8.95
C ILE A 116 20.80 10.12 8.72
N HIS A 117 21.16 10.60 7.56
CA HIS A 117 21.17 12.00 7.20
C HIS A 117 20.02 12.36 6.24
N ALA A 118 19.57 13.63 6.28
CA ALA A 118 18.54 14.20 5.41
C ALA A 118 19.05 15.49 4.72
N PRO A 119 18.45 15.87 3.58
CA PRO A 119 18.75 17.17 2.95
C PRO A 119 18.39 18.35 3.86
N GLY A 120 19.10 19.46 3.66
CA GLY A 120 18.96 20.70 4.45
C GLY A 120 20.04 20.78 5.53
N GLU A 121 20.67 21.92 5.64
CA GLU A 121 21.65 22.18 6.71
C GLU A 121 20.96 22.57 8.00
N THR A 122 21.47 22.05 9.12
CA THR A 122 21.10 22.50 10.46
C THR A 122 22.38 23.03 11.11
N ILE A 123 22.44 24.33 11.32
CA ILE A 123 23.64 25.00 11.86
C ILE A 123 23.74 24.85 13.40
N LYS A 124 22.59 24.71 14.07
CA LYS A 124 22.50 24.64 15.54
C LYS A 124 21.66 23.43 15.98
N GLY A 125 22.12 22.73 17.01
CA GLY A 125 21.40 21.60 17.61
C GLY A 125 22.17 20.28 17.57
N ASN A 126 21.62 19.27 18.21
CA ASN A 126 22.28 17.96 18.33
C ASN A 126 22.43 17.21 17.00
N SER A 127 21.54 17.50 16.02
CA SER A 127 21.58 16.88 14.69
C SER A 127 22.67 17.43 13.75
N SER A 128 23.42 18.46 14.17
CA SER A 128 24.58 19.01 13.44
C SER A 128 25.93 18.65 14.08
N LYS A 129 25.91 18.02 15.26
CA LYS A 129 27.14 17.62 15.96
C LYS A 129 27.83 16.44 15.26
N PRO A 130 29.15 16.28 15.43
CA PRO A 130 29.85 15.11 14.91
C PRO A 130 29.37 13.82 15.60
N PHE A 131 29.14 12.78 14.83
CA PHE A 131 28.96 11.41 15.32
C PHE A 131 30.24 10.61 15.07
N LYS A 132 30.85 10.08 16.13
CA LYS A 132 32.17 9.39 16.04
C LYS A 132 33.25 10.21 15.26
N GLY A 133 33.23 11.51 15.43
CA GLY A 133 34.16 12.42 14.75
C GLY A 133 33.77 12.80 13.32
N ILE A 134 32.67 12.30 12.78
CA ILE A 134 32.19 12.57 11.41
C ILE A 134 31.04 13.53 11.45
N LEU A 135 31.13 14.63 10.69
CA LEU A 135 30.05 15.58 10.48
C LEU A 135 29.01 15.04 9.49
N PRO A 136 27.76 15.54 9.52
CA PRO A 136 26.82 15.28 8.43
C PRO A 136 27.46 15.67 7.08
N PRO A 137 27.13 14.95 5.98
CA PRO A 137 27.57 15.36 4.65
C PRO A 137 27.16 16.80 4.33
N GLU A 138 27.92 17.49 3.50
CA GLU A 138 27.65 18.86 3.07
C GLU A 138 26.20 19.01 2.57
N GLY A 139 25.51 20.09 2.98
CA GLY A 139 24.11 20.35 2.67
C GLY A 139 23.12 19.44 3.38
N ARG A 140 23.53 18.72 4.45
CA ARG A 140 22.70 17.74 5.17
C ARG A 140 22.81 17.91 6.69
N HIS A 141 21.90 17.26 7.39
CA HIS A 141 21.90 17.11 8.85
C HIS A 141 21.57 15.65 9.21
N TRP A 142 21.89 15.25 10.46
CA TRP A 142 21.43 13.95 10.97
C TRP A 142 19.91 13.97 11.17
N ARG A 143 19.24 12.86 10.84
CA ARG A 143 17.78 12.70 11.01
C ARG A 143 17.35 12.59 12.47
N THR A 144 18.30 12.44 13.38
CA THR A 144 18.11 12.30 14.82
C THR A 144 19.29 12.87 15.57
N ASP A 145 19.16 13.04 16.88
CA ASP A 145 20.23 13.49 17.75
C ASP A 145 21.37 12.47 17.82
N VAL A 146 22.59 12.99 17.97
CA VAL A 146 23.81 12.15 18.07
C VAL A 146 23.73 11.16 19.23
N ASP A 147 23.19 11.57 20.37
CA ASP A 147 23.00 10.70 21.55
C ASP A 147 22.14 9.44 21.23
N ILE A 148 21.17 9.58 20.32
CA ILE A 148 20.37 8.44 19.85
C ILE A 148 21.19 7.57 18.90
N MET A 149 22.02 8.19 18.06
CA MET A 149 22.92 7.45 17.14
C MET A 149 23.96 6.64 17.93
N GLU A 150 24.48 7.18 19.04
CA GLU A 150 25.39 6.45 19.93
C GLU A 150 24.74 5.22 20.55
N LYS A 151 23.49 5.35 21.03
CA LYS A 151 22.70 4.19 21.49
C LYS A 151 22.51 3.14 20.42
N TRP A 152 22.25 3.56 19.17
CA TRP A 152 22.14 2.62 18.05
C TRP A 152 23.48 1.93 17.75
N ASP A 153 24.59 2.62 17.89
CA ASP A 153 25.92 2.04 17.69
C ASP A 153 26.24 1.00 18.77
N GLU A 154 25.99 1.30 20.04
CA GLU A 154 26.11 0.36 21.18
C GLU A 154 25.26 -0.90 20.97
N GLN A 155 24.05 -0.76 20.37
CA GLN A 155 23.17 -1.87 20.02
C GLN A 155 23.58 -2.62 18.75
N GLY A 156 24.66 -2.20 18.09
CA GLY A 156 25.11 -2.79 16.82
C GLY A 156 24.18 -2.50 15.64
N LEU A 157 23.34 -1.46 15.74
CA LEU A 157 22.39 -1.05 14.70
C LEU A 157 22.97 -0.08 13.68
N ILE A 158 24.22 0.36 13.84
CA ILE A 158 24.94 1.20 12.87
C ILE A 158 25.80 0.32 11.97
N GLU A 159 25.77 0.62 10.69
CA GLU A 159 26.67 0.07 9.68
C GLU A 159 27.27 1.22 8.87
N TRP A 160 28.57 1.17 8.67
CA TRP A 160 29.30 2.17 7.91
C TRP A 160 29.27 1.84 6.41
N SER A 161 28.89 2.81 5.58
CA SER A 161 28.96 2.68 4.13
C SER A 161 30.42 2.70 3.65
N SER A 162 30.66 2.28 2.40
CA SER A 162 32.00 2.39 1.76
C SER A 162 32.49 3.84 1.65
N THR A 163 31.56 4.82 1.71
CA THR A 163 31.89 6.27 1.70
C THR A 163 32.08 6.84 3.11
N GLY A 164 32.13 6.00 4.15
CA GLY A 164 32.34 6.43 5.54
C GLY A 164 31.12 7.05 6.22
N ASN A 165 29.95 6.98 5.63
CA ASN A 165 28.73 7.51 6.24
C ASN A 165 28.00 6.44 7.09
N PRO A 166 27.51 6.80 8.29
CA PRO A 166 26.73 5.88 9.12
C PRO A 166 25.35 5.63 8.52
N ARG A 167 24.90 4.38 8.60
CA ARG A 167 23.59 3.93 8.15
C ARG A 167 22.93 3.11 9.25
N LYS A 168 21.62 3.28 9.45
CA LYS A 168 20.87 2.48 10.42
C LYS A 168 20.41 1.17 9.79
N LYS A 169 20.65 0.06 10.49
CA LYS A 169 20.06 -1.24 10.15
C LYS A 169 18.57 -1.24 10.46
N ILE A 170 17.80 -1.78 9.54
CA ILE A 170 16.37 -2.01 9.68
C ILE A 170 16.12 -3.49 9.43
N PHE A 171 15.64 -4.20 10.42
CA PHE A 171 15.39 -5.64 10.33
C PHE A 171 14.00 -5.95 9.77
N SER A 172 13.91 -7.07 9.03
CA SER A 172 12.66 -7.50 8.39
C SER A 172 11.61 -7.95 9.41
N ASP A 173 12.02 -8.55 10.50
CA ASP A 173 11.18 -9.04 11.60
C ASP A 173 10.65 -7.91 12.53
N GLU A 174 11.17 -6.70 12.38
CA GLU A 174 10.67 -5.48 13.04
C GLU A 174 9.63 -4.73 12.17
N LYS A 175 9.20 -5.33 11.06
CA LYS A 175 8.26 -4.73 10.11
C LYS A 175 7.01 -5.60 9.98
N ASP A 176 5.86 -4.97 10.00
CA ASP A 176 4.55 -5.62 9.89
C ASP A 176 4.19 -6.08 8.46
N GLY A 177 5.18 -6.20 7.58
CA GLY A 177 4.96 -6.50 6.17
C GLY A 177 4.97 -5.26 5.27
N LYS A 178 4.64 -5.46 4.00
CA LYS A 178 4.56 -4.39 2.99
C LYS A 178 3.15 -3.83 2.90
N ARG A 179 3.03 -2.53 2.72
CA ARG A 179 1.76 -1.87 2.45
C ARG A 179 1.17 -2.34 1.13
N VAL A 180 -0.11 -2.62 1.12
CA VAL A 180 -0.85 -2.90 -0.11
C VAL A 180 -0.91 -1.64 -0.96
N GLN A 181 -0.61 -1.78 -2.24
CA GLN A 181 -0.71 -0.71 -3.23
C GLN A 181 -1.96 -0.92 -4.10
N ASP A 182 -2.08 -0.16 -5.18
CA ASP A 182 -3.24 -0.14 -6.09
C ASP A 182 -3.17 -1.15 -7.24
N ILE A 183 -2.20 -2.05 -7.22
CA ILE A 183 -2.11 -3.19 -8.16
C ILE A 183 -2.26 -4.48 -7.36
N TRP A 184 -3.35 -5.19 -7.62
CA TRP A 184 -3.72 -6.40 -6.89
C TRP A 184 -3.63 -7.65 -7.77
N GLU A 185 -2.91 -8.65 -7.31
CA GLU A 185 -2.75 -9.95 -8.00
C GLU A 185 -3.69 -11.01 -7.37
N PHE A 186 -4.98 -10.78 -7.43
CA PHE A 186 -6.00 -11.74 -7.00
C PHE A 186 -6.70 -12.34 -8.20
N LYS A 187 -6.20 -13.49 -8.68
CA LYS A 187 -6.77 -14.19 -9.84
C LYS A 187 -8.16 -14.76 -9.51
N ASP A 188 -8.97 -14.92 -10.55
CA ASP A 188 -10.25 -15.60 -10.41
C ASP A 188 -10.04 -17.05 -9.96
N PRO A 189 -10.97 -17.64 -9.18
CA PRO A 189 -10.91 -19.05 -8.82
C PRO A 189 -10.84 -19.94 -10.06
N GLN A 190 -9.97 -20.95 -10.04
CA GLN A 190 -9.86 -21.90 -11.15
C GLN A 190 -11.10 -22.80 -11.23
N TYR A 191 -11.70 -23.11 -10.09
CA TYR A 191 -12.90 -23.96 -9.94
C TYR A 191 -13.93 -23.20 -9.11
N PRO A 192 -14.68 -22.26 -9.73
CA PRO A 192 -15.65 -21.47 -8.99
C PRO A 192 -16.85 -22.34 -8.56
N ILE A 193 -17.36 -22.12 -7.35
CA ILE A 193 -18.55 -22.79 -6.82
C ILE A 193 -19.82 -22.26 -7.51
N TYR A 194 -19.82 -20.98 -7.89
CA TYR A 194 -20.89 -20.32 -8.63
C TYR A 194 -20.33 -19.37 -9.69
N PRO A 195 -21.13 -19.07 -10.75
CA PRO A 195 -20.70 -18.15 -11.79
C PRO A 195 -20.29 -16.77 -11.22
N THR A 196 -19.17 -16.26 -11.68
CA THR A 196 -18.61 -14.95 -11.28
C THR A 196 -18.08 -14.86 -9.84
N GLU A 197 -17.87 -15.99 -9.16
CA GLU A 197 -17.22 -16.03 -7.85
C GLU A 197 -15.94 -15.20 -7.84
N LYS A 198 -15.75 -14.43 -6.78
CA LYS A 198 -14.57 -13.61 -6.59
C LYS A 198 -13.52 -14.32 -5.75
N ASN A 199 -12.29 -13.91 -5.90
CA ASN A 199 -11.20 -14.39 -5.06
C ASN A 199 -11.49 -14.03 -3.59
N TYR A 200 -11.48 -15.04 -2.72
CA TYR A 200 -11.81 -14.88 -1.29
C TYR A 200 -10.84 -13.93 -0.57
N ASP A 201 -9.53 -14.07 -0.81
CA ASP A 201 -8.52 -13.24 -0.15
C ASP A 201 -8.67 -11.75 -0.52
N MET A 202 -9.14 -11.46 -1.74
CA MET A 202 -9.46 -10.11 -2.17
C MET A 202 -10.64 -9.52 -1.37
N ILE A 203 -11.71 -10.29 -1.21
CA ILE A 203 -12.88 -9.85 -0.43
C ILE A 203 -12.51 -9.68 1.04
N GLU A 204 -11.76 -10.63 1.59
CA GLU A 204 -11.27 -10.54 2.97
C GLU A 204 -10.40 -9.30 3.19
N LEU A 205 -9.50 -8.98 2.25
CA LEU A 205 -8.69 -7.77 2.29
C LEU A 205 -9.55 -6.50 2.34
N ILE A 206 -10.56 -6.41 1.48
CA ILE A 206 -11.50 -5.27 1.43
C ILE A 206 -12.22 -5.11 2.78
N VAL A 207 -12.80 -6.20 3.28
CA VAL A 207 -13.57 -6.19 4.53
C VAL A 207 -12.67 -5.79 5.70
N LYS A 208 -11.51 -6.42 5.87
CA LYS A 208 -10.55 -6.10 6.93
C LYS A 208 -10.05 -4.65 6.88
N THR A 209 -9.91 -4.09 5.67
CA THR A 209 -9.44 -2.71 5.49
C THR A 209 -10.49 -1.67 5.87
N SER A 210 -11.75 -1.90 5.52
CA SER A 210 -12.78 -0.86 5.55
C SER A 210 -13.95 -1.15 6.50
N SER A 211 -13.79 -2.10 7.43
CA SER A 211 -14.77 -2.39 8.45
C SER A 211 -14.13 -2.75 9.80
N ASP A 212 -14.87 -2.54 10.87
CA ASP A 212 -14.56 -2.95 12.23
C ASP A 212 -15.48 -4.13 12.63
N LYS A 213 -15.28 -4.69 13.84
CA LYS A 213 -15.99 -5.89 14.32
C LYS A 213 -17.53 -5.78 14.27
N ASP A 214 -18.07 -4.57 14.51
CA ASP A 214 -19.52 -4.33 14.57
C ASP A 214 -20.06 -3.67 13.28
N SER A 215 -19.27 -3.64 12.22
CA SER A 215 -19.69 -3.06 10.93
C SER A 215 -20.61 -4.01 10.17
N ILE A 216 -21.59 -3.41 9.49
CA ILE A 216 -22.44 -4.14 8.53
C ILE A 216 -21.79 -4.06 7.16
N VAL A 217 -21.58 -5.20 6.54
CA VAL A 217 -21.06 -5.32 5.18
C VAL A 217 -22.19 -5.80 4.27
N LEU A 218 -22.40 -5.09 3.17
CA LEU A 218 -23.37 -5.43 2.13
C LEU A 218 -22.61 -5.87 0.88
N ASP A 219 -22.93 -7.06 0.34
CA ASP A 219 -22.45 -7.59 -0.95
C ASP A 219 -23.66 -7.96 -1.87
#